data_091cb769a5a2d2aa051fb070ac18e006
#
_entry.id   091cb769a5a2d2aa051fb070ac18e006
#
_cell.length_a   1.000
_cell.length_b   1.000
_cell.length_c   1.000
_cell.angle_alpha   90.00
_cell.angle_beta   90.00
_cell.angle_gamma   90.00
#
_symmetry.space_group_name_H-M   'P 1'
#
loop_
_entity.id
_entity.type
_entity.pdbx_description
1 polymer ?
#
loop_
_entity_poly.entity_id
_entity_poly.type
_entity_poly.pdbx_seq_one_letter_code
_entity_poly.pdbx_strand_id
1 'polypeptide(L)'
;MIKKLTFTIILSLIFVQISISQTGETELYKDLQKAEKKLDNIYEKLKNNLSDINKKTLVNAQNDWLKFRDSNCNFKSLKESESGVIANKKYIDCQIQTTEIRIKELTELLVDGF
;
A
#
# COMPACT_ATOMS: atom_id res chain seq x y z
N MET A 1 19.19 -36.30 27.70
CA MET A 1 18.01 -35.50 28.08
C MET A 1 18.21 -34.01 27.83
N ILE A 2 19.29 -33.39 28.25
CA ILE A 2 19.54 -31.95 28.08
C ILE A 2 19.62 -31.53 26.57
N LYS A 3 20.25 -32.35 25.71
CA LYS A 3 20.35 -32.07 24.26
C LYS A 3 19.02 -32.07 23.51
N LYS A 4 18.04 -32.85 23.94
CA LYS A 4 16.70 -32.86 23.35
C LYS A 4 15.86 -31.65 23.78
N LEU A 5 16.03 -31.18 25.01
CA LEU A 5 15.35 -29.98 25.53
C LEU A 5 15.82 -28.71 24.84
N THR A 6 17.14 -28.57 24.64
CA THR A 6 17.75 -27.40 23.97
C THR A 6 17.33 -27.32 22.49
N PHE A 7 17.20 -28.44 21.80
CA PHE A 7 16.76 -28.49 20.41
C PHE A 7 15.29 -28.05 20.27
N THR A 8 14.42 -28.48 21.19
CA THR A 8 13.00 -28.10 21.20
C THR A 8 12.81 -26.61 21.49
N ILE A 9 13.60 -26.04 22.39
CA ILE A 9 13.54 -24.60 22.72
C ILE A 9 14.03 -23.73 21.54
N ILE A 10 15.08 -24.15 20.83
CA ILE A 10 15.59 -23.43 19.66
C ILE A 10 14.56 -23.46 18.54
N LEU A 11 13.88 -24.57 18.30
CA LEU A 11 12.86 -24.71 17.28
C LEU A 11 11.62 -23.82 17.56
N SER A 12 11.21 -23.71 18.85
CA SER A 12 10.11 -22.85 19.25
C SER A 12 10.44 -21.35 19.11
N LEU A 13 11.67 -20.94 19.38
CA LEU A 13 12.13 -19.56 19.20
C LEU A 13 12.16 -19.13 17.73
N ILE A 14 12.55 -20.04 16.82
CA ILE A 14 12.53 -19.79 15.36
C ILE A 14 11.09 -19.62 14.86
N PHE A 15 10.15 -20.40 15.39
CA PHE A 15 8.73 -20.31 14.98
C PHE A 15 8.08 -18.99 15.40
N VAL A 16 8.43 -18.45 16.58
CA VAL A 16 7.93 -17.17 17.07
C VAL A 16 8.43 -16.00 16.19
N GLN A 17 9.66 -16.05 15.73
CA GLN A 17 10.23 -14.99 14.88
C GLN A 17 9.58 -14.93 13.48
N ILE A 18 9.26 -16.07 12.89
CA ILE A 18 8.55 -16.15 11.62
C ILE A 18 7.13 -15.56 11.76
N SER A 19 6.44 -15.82 12.85
CA SER A 19 5.09 -15.30 13.12
C SER A 19 5.05 -13.77 13.23
N ILE A 20 6.02 -13.15 13.88
CA ILE A 20 6.12 -11.68 14.04
C ILE A 20 6.35 -11.00 12.69
N SER A 21 7.18 -11.58 11.82
CA SER A 21 7.45 -11.03 10.49
C SER A 21 6.20 -11.07 9.59
N GLN A 22 5.45 -12.15 9.59
CA GLN A 22 4.20 -12.30 8.83
C GLN A 22 3.09 -11.37 9.33
N THR A 23 2.98 -11.14 10.64
CA THR A 23 1.98 -10.24 11.23
C THR A 23 2.18 -8.80 10.77
N GLY A 24 3.42 -8.30 10.76
CA GLY A 24 3.71 -6.93 10.32
C GLY A 24 3.39 -6.68 8.84
N GLU A 25 3.63 -7.66 7.97
CA GLU A 25 3.29 -7.57 6.55
C GLU A 25 1.77 -7.60 6.34
N THR A 26 1.05 -8.44 7.07
CA THR A 26 -0.41 -8.52 7.03
C THR A 26 -1.06 -7.22 7.46
N GLU A 27 -0.55 -6.54 8.49
CA GLU A 27 -1.05 -5.23 8.92
C GLU A 27 -0.84 -4.15 7.86
N LEU A 28 0.31 -4.10 7.20
CA LEU A 28 0.56 -3.18 6.09
C LEU A 28 -0.41 -3.39 4.92
N TYR A 29 -0.72 -4.62 4.56
CA TYR A 29 -1.74 -4.90 3.54
C TYR A 29 -3.12 -4.40 3.94
N LYS A 30 -3.52 -4.56 5.19
CA LYS A 30 -4.79 -4.02 5.69
C LYS A 30 -4.82 -2.50 5.61
N ASP A 31 -3.72 -1.84 5.96
CA ASP A 31 -3.62 -0.39 5.88
C ASP A 31 -3.67 0.11 4.43
N LEU A 32 -3.03 -0.60 3.50
CA LEU A 32 -3.15 -0.33 2.07
C LEU A 32 -4.61 -0.47 1.59
N GLN A 33 -5.29 -1.54 1.96
CA GLN A 33 -6.70 -1.74 1.60
C GLN A 33 -7.60 -0.62 2.13
N LYS A 34 -7.37 -0.15 3.35
CA LYS A 34 -8.11 1.00 3.91
C LYS A 34 -7.86 2.28 3.11
N ALA A 35 -6.60 2.56 2.77
CA ALA A 35 -6.25 3.72 1.97
C ALA A 35 -6.88 3.65 0.56
N GLU A 36 -6.81 2.50 -0.11
CA GLU A 36 -7.41 2.28 -1.42
C GLU A 36 -8.94 2.44 -1.38
N LYS A 37 -9.61 1.91 -0.37
CA LYS A 37 -11.05 2.09 -0.19
C LYS A 37 -11.43 3.57 0.02
N LYS A 38 -10.64 4.31 0.78
CA LYS A 38 -10.84 5.75 0.97
C LYS A 38 -10.63 6.52 -0.34
N LEU A 39 -9.61 6.16 -1.10
CA LEU A 39 -9.36 6.74 -2.44
C LEU A 39 -10.53 6.50 -3.37
N ASP A 40 -11.03 5.26 -3.46
CA ASP A 40 -12.17 4.91 -4.30
C ASP A 40 -13.42 5.72 -3.94
N ASN A 41 -13.69 5.92 -2.66
CA ASN A 41 -14.82 6.72 -2.20
C ASN A 41 -14.71 8.19 -2.65
N ILE A 42 -13.55 8.80 -2.51
CA ILE A 42 -13.31 10.19 -2.94
C ILE A 42 -13.34 10.31 -4.47
N TYR A 43 -12.73 9.37 -5.16
CA TYR A 43 -12.76 9.30 -6.62
C TYR A 43 -14.18 9.21 -7.18
N GLU A 44 -15.01 8.33 -6.64
CA GLU A 44 -16.41 8.20 -7.07
C GLU A 44 -17.23 9.46 -6.78
N LYS A 45 -17.04 10.08 -5.62
CA LYS A 45 -17.70 11.35 -5.30
C LYS A 45 -17.31 12.46 -6.27
N LEU A 46 -16.02 12.60 -6.56
CA LEU A 46 -15.55 13.59 -7.51
C LEU A 46 -16.08 13.32 -8.91
N LYS A 47 -15.98 12.07 -9.37
CA LYS A 47 -16.49 11.65 -10.68
C LYS A 47 -17.97 11.98 -10.87
N ASN A 48 -18.81 11.73 -9.87
CA ASN A 48 -20.25 11.98 -9.93
C ASN A 48 -20.60 13.46 -10.02
N ASN A 49 -19.70 14.35 -9.63
CA ASN A 49 -19.88 15.81 -9.70
C ASN A 49 -19.38 16.44 -11.02
N LEU A 50 -18.85 15.65 -11.93
CA LEU A 50 -18.24 16.11 -13.17
C LEU A 50 -19.17 15.96 -14.39
N SER A 51 -18.96 16.80 -15.40
CA SER A 51 -19.53 16.60 -16.74
C SER A 51 -18.97 15.33 -17.39
N ASP A 52 -19.64 14.80 -18.41
CA ASP A 52 -19.24 13.57 -19.10
C ASP A 52 -17.81 13.65 -19.67
N ILE A 53 -17.43 14.79 -20.21
CA ILE A 53 -16.07 15.02 -20.73
C ILE A 53 -15.05 14.97 -19.59
N ASN A 54 -15.33 15.64 -18.49
CA ASN A 54 -14.43 15.69 -17.33
C ASN A 54 -14.37 14.34 -16.61
N LYS A 55 -15.47 13.59 -16.55
CA LYS A 55 -15.45 12.19 -16.05
C LYS A 55 -14.46 11.33 -16.83
N LYS A 56 -14.51 11.38 -18.15
CA LYS A 56 -13.61 10.60 -19.00
C LYS A 56 -12.16 10.99 -18.77
N THR A 57 -11.87 12.27 -18.64
CA THR A 57 -10.54 12.79 -18.35
C THR A 57 -10.06 12.32 -16.98
N LEU A 58 -10.90 12.37 -15.95
CA LEU A 58 -10.57 11.88 -14.61
C LEU A 58 -10.28 10.37 -14.60
N VAL A 59 -11.09 9.56 -15.31
CA VAL A 59 -10.88 8.11 -15.43
C VAL A 59 -9.51 7.81 -16.03
N ASN A 60 -9.15 8.48 -17.12
CA ASN A 60 -7.84 8.31 -17.76
C ASN A 60 -6.69 8.73 -16.82
N ALA A 61 -6.81 9.89 -16.18
CA ALA A 61 -5.81 10.38 -15.25
C ALA A 61 -5.63 9.44 -14.05
N GLN A 62 -6.72 8.89 -13.51
CA GLN A 62 -6.65 7.94 -12.39
C GLN A 62 -6.02 6.61 -12.79
N ASN A 63 -6.30 6.11 -13.97
CA ASN A 63 -5.68 4.89 -14.49
C ASN A 63 -4.17 5.07 -14.70
N ASP A 64 -3.75 6.21 -15.25
CA ASP A 64 -2.34 6.54 -15.42
C ASP A 64 -1.63 6.73 -14.07
N TRP A 65 -2.31 7.35 -13.11
CA TRP A 65 -1.80 7.51 -11.76
C TRP A 65 -1.57 6.16 -11.05
N LEU A 66 -2.48 5.21 -11.18
CA LEU A 66 -2.32 3.85 -10.61
C LEU A 66 -1.07 3.16 -11.16
N LYS A 67 -0.86 3.24 -12.47
CA LYS A 67 0.36 2.68 -13.10
C LYS A 67 1.62 3.37 -12.60
N PHE A 68 1.59 4.69 -12.48
CA PHE A 68 2.71 5.47 -11.95
C PHE A 68 3.01 5.08 -10.50
N ARG A 69 2.01 5.02 -9.63
CA ARG A 69 2.17 4.61 -8.22
C ARG A 69 2.92 3.29 -8.14
N ASP A 70 2.42 2.27 -8.82
CA ASP A 70 2.94 0.92 -8.72
C ASP A 70 4.36 0.80 -9.31
N SER A 71 4.62 1.40 -10.46
CA SER A 71 5.96 1.45 -11.07
C SER A 71 6.97 2.21 -10.21
N ASN A 72 6.58 3.38 -9.70
CA ASN A 72 7.44 4.22 -8.88
C ASN A 72 7.76 3.55 -7.54
N CYS A 73 6.78 2.94 -6.90
CA CYS A 73 6.98 2.21 -5.66
C CYS A 73 7.84 0.96 -5.85
N ASN A 74 7.67 0.25 -6.96
CA ASN A 74 8.55 -0.86 -7.31
C ASN A 74 10.01 -0.40 -7.45
N PHE A 75 10.25 0.66 -8.20
CA PHE A 75 11.58 1.23 -8.36
C PHE A 75 12.21 1.64 -7.02
N LYS A 76 11.48 2.38 -6.19
CA LYS A 76 11.96 2.84 -4.88
C LYS A 76 12.29 1.69 -3.93
N SER A 77 11.46 0.67 -3.89
CA SER A 77 11.65 -0.48 -3.00
C SER A 77 12.87 -1.32 -3.37
N LEU A 78 13.14 -1.50 -4.65
CA LEU A 78 14.30 -2.24 -5.14
C LEU A 78 15.63 -1.50 -4.87
N LYS A 79 15.63 -0.18 -5.01
CA LYS A 79 16.82 0.64 -4.79
C LYS A 79 17.34 0.59 -3.34
N GLU A 80 16.42 0.45 -2.38
CA GLU A 80 16.75 0.60 -0.95
C GLU A 80 16.82 -0.72 -0.19
N SER A 81 16.59 -1.87 -0.84
CA SER A 81 16.39 -3.15 -0.16
C SER A 81 17.31 -4.24 -0.64
N GLU A 82 17.95 -4.95 0.31
CA GLU A 82 18.81 -6.10 0.06
C GLU A 82 18.06 -7.44 0.13
N SER A 83 16.88 -7.49 0.78
CA SER A 83 16.07 -8.71 0.92
C SER A 83 14.66 -8.55 0.36
N GLY A 84 14.08 -9.64 -0.18
CA GLY A 84 12.73 -9.67 -0.74
C GLY A 84 11.64 -9.27 0.25
N VAL A 85 11.75 -9.62 1.53
CA VAL A 85 10.78 -9.27 2.58
C VAL A 85 10.82 -7.77 2.88
N ILE A 86 12.01 -7.19 2.99
CA ILE A 86 12.19 -5.75 3.23
C ILE A 86 11.72 -4.96 2.00
N ALA A 87 12.05 -5.42 0.79
CA ALA A 87 11.58 -4.82 -0.44
C ALA A 87 10.05 -4.79 -0.53
N ASN A 88 9.39 -5.88 -0.15
CA ASN A 88 7.93 -5.97 -0.16
C ASN A 88 7.28 -5.01 0.84
N LYS A 89 7.79 -4.93 2.07
CA LYS A 89 7.30 -3.96 3.06
C LYS A 89 7.46 -2.51 2.59
N LYS A 90 8.60 -2.16 2.03
CA LYS A 90 8.86 -0.83 1.47
C LYS A 90 7.96 -0.51 0.28
N TYR A 91 7.67 -1.50 -0.56
CA TYR A 91 6.74 -1.36 -1.68
C TYR A 91 5.34 -1.02 -1.20
N ILE A 92 4.81 -1.78 -0.23
CA ILE A 92 3.48 -1.56 0.33
C ILE A 92 3.40 -0.20 1.05
N ASP A 93 4.39 0.14 1.86
CA ASP A 93 4.45 1.42 2.55
C ASP A 93 4.49 2.60 1.58
N CYS A 94 5.27 2.50 0.53
CA CYS A 94 5.27 3.49 -0.56
C CYS A 94 3.90 3.63 -1.22
N GLN A 95 3.20 2.52 -1.50
CA GLN A 95 1.86 2.55 -2.06
C GLN A 95 0.86 3.26 -1.13
N ILE A 96 0.93 2.99 0.19
CA ILE A 96 0.09 3.66 1.19
C ILE A 96 0.32 5.17 1.15
N GLN A 97 1.55 5.61 1.29
CA GLN A 97 1.91 7.04 1.30
C GLN A 97 1.49 7.75 0.00
N THR A 98 1.74 7.13 -1.14
CA THR A 98 1.36 7.69 -2.45
C THR A 98 -0.16 7.78 -2.60
N THR A 99 -0.88 6.79 -2.09
CA THR A 99 -2.35 6.76 -2.09
C THR A 99 -2.94 7.85 -1.18
N GLU A 100 -2.37 8.08 -0.02
CA GLU A 100 -2.79 9.16 0.89
C GLU A 100 -2.60 10.54 0.28
N ILE A 101 -1.51 10.76 -0.45
CA ILE A 101 -1.28 12.00 -1.20
C ILE A 101 -2.38 12.18 -2.27
N ARG A 102 -2.72 11.13 -3.01
CA ARG A 102 -3.77 11.19 -4.03
C ARG A 102 -5.15 11.47 -3.43
N ILE A 103 -5.45 10.89 -2.29
CA ILE A 103 -6.70 11.17 -1.54
C ILE A 103 -6.79 12.66 -1.24
N LYS A 104 -5.72 13.27 -0.76
CA LYS A 104 -5.65 14.71 -0.48
C LYS A 104 -5.90 15.54 -1.73
N GLU A 105 -5.22 15.25 -2.84
CA GLU A 105 -5.39 15.93 -4.13
C GLU A 105 -6.84 15.88 -4.62
N LEU A 106 -7.46 14.69 -4.63
CA LEU A 106 -8.84 14.55 -5.09
C LEU A 106 -9.85 15.18 -4.12
N THR A 107 -9.55 15.18 -2.82
CA THR A 107 -10.39 15.85 -1.83
C THR A 107 -10.38 17.37 -2.00
N GLU A 108 -9.23 17.96 -2.25
CA GLU A 108 -9.09 19.39 -2.55
C GLU A 108 -9.91 19.77 -3.79
N LEU A 109 -9.83 18.99 -4.87
CA LEU A 109 -10.63 19.21 -6.07
C LEU A 109 -12.14 19.07 -5.81
N LEU A 110 -12.54 18.16 -4.93
CA LEU A 110 -13.94 17.99 -4.56
C LEU A 110 -14.50 19.17 -3.76
N VAL A 111 -13.69 19.77 -2.90
CA VAL A 111 -14.07 20.88 -2.02
C VAL A 111 -14.02 22.23 -2.75
N ASP A 112 -12.95 22.47 -3.48
CA ASP A 112 -12.68 23.77 -4.11
C ASP A 112 -13.36 23.91 -5.48
N GLY A 113 -13.81 22.81 -6.03
CA GLY A 113 -14.43 22.74 -7.35
C GLY A 113 -13.41 22.75 -8.51
N PHE A 114 -13.93 22.59 -9.69
CA PHE A 114 -13.21 22.66 -10.94
C PHE A 114 -13.34 24.05 -11.55
#